data_52ee4cfcc6d5a738afbc4400d015d3d7
#
_entry.id   52ee4cfcc6d5a738afbc4400d015d3d7
#
_cell.length_a   1.000
_cell.length_b   1.000
_cell.length_c   1.000
_cell.angle_alpha   90.00
_cell.angle_beta   90.00
_cell.angle_gamma   90.00
#
_symmetry.space_group_name_H-M   'P 1'
#
loop_
_entity.id
_entity.type
_entity.pdbx_description
1 polymer ?
#
loop_
_entity_poly.entity_id
_entity_poly.type
_entity_poly.pdbx_seq_one_letter_code
_entity_poly.pdbx_strand_id
1 'polypeptide(L)'
;GEDVAEVIGGAVALYLLFDLPLIWGGLITGTVSIALLVLQSRRGPRTFETVVIGLMAIITIGFVAGVFAGPPDPAGIVSGLVPRFADTGSVLLAASILGATIMPHAIYAHSALARDRFVPAGLATRSLPVPRLLRATRWDVTIAMIIAGTVNLCILLLAAANLAGVEGTDSLEGAYAALQ
;
A
#
# COMPACT_ATOMS: atom_id res chain seq x y z
N GLY A 1 -11.01 0.55 -13.82
CA GLY A 1 -10.72 -0.89 -13.55
C GLY A 1 -10.11 -1.12 -12.17
N GLU A 2 -9.27 -0.21 -11.66
CA GLU A 2 -8.59 -0.36 -10.35
C GLU A 2 -9.56 -0.26 -9.17
N ASP A 3 -10.49 0.67 -9.18
CA ASP A 3 -11.50 0.81 -8.11
C ASP A 3 -12.31 -0.47 -7.90
N VAL A 4 -12.57 -1.21 -8.99
CA VAL A 4 -13.28 -2.50 -8.92
C VAL A 4 -12.40 -3.58 -8.26
N ALA A 5 -11.11 -3.60 -8.59
CA ALA A 5 -10.16 -4.54 -7.99
C ALA A 5 -10.00 -4.30 -6.48
N GLU A 6 -9.99 -3.03 -6.03
CA GLU A 6 -9.93 -2.67 -4.62
C GLU A 6 -11.20 -3.10 -3.86
N VAL A 7 -12.38 -2.92 -4.45
CA VAL A 7 -13.65 -3.36 -3.86
C VAL A 7 -13.70 -4.89 -3.77
N ILE A 8 -13.25 -5.59 -4.81
CA ILE A 8 -13.18 -7.06 -4.80
C ILE A 8 -12.17 -7.53 -3.73
N GLY A 9 -11.00 -6.91 -3.65
CA GLY A 9 -10.00 -7.24 -2.63
C GLY A 9 -10.55 -7.06 -1.21
N GLY A 10 -11.26 -5.97 -0.95
CA GLY A 10 -11.94 -5.74 0.33
C GLY A 10 -13.04 -6.76 0.62
N ALA A 11 -13.81 -7.15 -0.40
CA ALA A 11 -14.86 -8.17 -0.26
C ALA A 11 -14.27 -9.55 0.08
N VAL A 12 -13.18 -9.94 -0.59
CA VAL A 12 -12.47 -11.20 -0.31
C VAL A 12 -11.86 -11.17 1.09
N ALA A 13 -11.26 -10.07 1.52
CA ALA A 13 -10.72 -9.93 2.87
C ALA A 13 -11.81 -10.09 3.94
N LEU A 14 -13.00 -9.50 3.76
CA LEU A 14 -14.13 -9.65 4.67
C LEU A 14 -14.70 -11.08 4.65
N TYR A 15 -14.71 -11.74 3.50
CA TYR A 15 -15.08 -13.13 3.41
C TYR A 15 -14.12 -14.02 4.19
N LEU A 16 -12.81 -13.85 4.03
CA LEU A 16 -11.79 -14.67 4.70
C LEU A 16 -11.74 -14.43 6.22
N LEU A 17 -11.97 -13.19 6.68
CA LEU A 17 -11.88 -12.84 8.10
C LEU A 17 -13.16 -13.11 8.89
N PHE A 18 -14.33 -12.92 8.26
CA PHE A 18 -15.63 -12.95 8.93
C PHE A 18 -16.63 -13.91 8.31
N ASP A 19 -16.20 -14.68 7.30
CA ASP A 19 -17.07 -15.61 6.55
C ASP A 19 -18.32 -14.93 5.95
N LEU A 20 -18.17 -13.63 5.58
CA LEU A 20 -19.23 -12.84 5.00
C LEU A 20 -19.34 -13.12 3.50
N PRO A 21 -20.55 -13.38 2.95
CA PRO A 21 -20.71 -13.54 1.51
C PRO A 21 -20.13 -12.36 0.73
N LEU A 22 -19.44 -12.63 -0.39
CA LEU A 22 -18.73 -11.65 -1.21
C LEU A 22 -19.58 -10.42 -1.58
N ILE A 23 -20.88 -10.62 -1.80
CA ILE A 23 -21.82 -9.54 -2.12
C ILE A 23 -21.91 -8.53 -0.97
N TRP A 24 -22.05 -9.01 0.26
CA TRP A 24 -22.08 -8.14 1.45
C TRP A 24 -20.73 -7.49 1.72
N GLY A 25 -19.66 -8.26 1.54
CA GLY A 25 -18.29 -7.72 1.61
C GLY A 25 -18.07 -6.56 0.63
N GLY A 26 -18.51 -6.74 -0.63
CA GLY A 26 -18.44 -5.68 -1.66
C GLY A 26 -19.28 -4.45 -1.34
N LEU A 27 -20.50 -4.65 -0.82
CA LEU A 27 -21.37 -3.54 -0.39
C LEU A 27 -20.76 -2.75 0.77
N ILE A 28 -20.20 -3.44 1.76
CA ILE A 28 -19.54 -2.80 2.92
C ILE A 28 -18.33 -2.00 2.43
N THR A 29 -17.45 -2.62 1.65
CA THR A 29 -16.23 -1.96 1.13
C THR A 29 -16.59 -0.76 0.26
N GLY A 30 -17.55 -0.90 -0.65
CA GLY A 30 -18.03 0.21 -1.48
C GLY A 30 -18.64 1.33 -0.65
N THR A 31 -19.43 1.01 0.38
CA THR A 31 -20.02 2.00 1.28
C THR A 31 -18.95 2.75 2.07
N VAL A 32 -17.93 2.06 2.58
CA VAL A 32 -16.80 2.67 3.28
C VAL A 32 -16.02 3.59 2.34
N SER A 33 -15.76 3.17 1.11
CA SER A 33 -15.08 3.99 0.11
C SER A 33 -15.86 5.27 -0.21
N ILE A 34 -17.18 5.17 -0.40
CA ILE A 34 -18.04 6.34 -0.61
C ILE A 34 -18.05 7.23 0.62
N ALA A 35 -18.12 6.66 1.82
CA ALA A 35 -18.10 7.43 3.07
C ALA A 35 -16.79 8.21 3.23
N LEU A 36 -15.64 7.62 2.87
CA LEU A 36 -14.34 8.30 2.87
C LEU A 36 -14.29 9.44 1.85
N LEU A 37 -14.84 9.26 0.65
CA LEU A 37 -14.94 10.31 -0.36
C LEU A 37 -15.85 11.46 0.11
N VAL A 38 -16.98 11.15 0.74
CA VAL A 38 -17.87 12.15 1.32
C VAL A 38 -17.21 12.88 2.48
N LEU A 39 -16.43 12.18 3.30
CA LEU A 39 -15.66 12.78 4.40
C LEU A 39 -14.63 13.77 3.86
N GLN A 40 -13.90 13.40 2.80
CA GLN A 40 -12.95 14.28 2.13
C GLN A 40 -13.66 15.55 1.60
N SER A 41 -14.81 15.37 0.94
CA SER A 41 -15.59 16.47 0.38
C SER A 41 -16.17 17.42 1.43
N ARG A 42 -16.62 16.89 2.59
CA ARG A 42 -17.30 17.69 3.61
C ARG A 42 -16.39 18.28 4.67
N ARG A 43 -15.38 17.53 5.12
CA ARG A 43 -14.48 17.94 6.22
C ARG A 43 -13.12 18.42 5.78
N GLY A 44 -12.88 18.40 4.47
CA GLY A 44 -11.65 18.88 3.85
C GLY A 44 -10.51 17.86 3.86
N PRO A 45 -9.44 18.14 3.11
CA PRO A 45 -8.36 17.20 2.85
C PRO A 45 -7.60 16.78 4.10
N ARG A 46 -7.48 17.63 5.12
CA ARG A 46 -6.72 17.32 6.36
C ARG A 46 -7.34 16.18 7.17
N THR A 47 -8.66 16.15 7.28
CA THR A 47 -9.35 15.08 8.03
C THR A 47 -9.21 13.74 7.31
N PHE A 48 -9.37 13.74 6.00
CA PHE A 48 -9.16 12.58 5.17
C PHE A 48 -7.72 12.05 5.28
N GLU A 49 -6.73 12.94 5.15
CA GLU A 49 -5.30 12.62 5.29
C GLU A 49 -5.00 11.99 6.66
N THR A 50 -5.57 12.52 7.75
CA THR A 50 -5.38 11.97 9.09
C THR A 50 -5.96 10.55 9.22
N VAL A 51 -7.13 10.29 8.66
CA VAL A 51 -7.74 8.94 8.65
C VAL A 51 -6.88 7.97 7.86
N VAL A 52 -6.43 8.36 6.67
CA VAL A 52 -5.56 7.52 5.83
C VAL A 52 -4.22 7.22 6.53
N ILE A 53 -3.59 8.22 7.16
CA ILE A 53 -2.36 8.03 7.94
C ILE A 53 -2.61 7.06 9.11
N GLY A 54 -3.74 7.18 9.80
CA GLY A 54 -4.11 6.27 10.89
C GLY A 54 -4.26 4.82 10.41
N LEU A 55 -4.95 4.60 9.30
CA LEU A 55 -5.08 3.27 8.69
C LEU A 55 -3.72 2.70 8.25
N MET A 56 -2.89 3.53 7.61
CA MET A 56 -1.53 3.14 7.22
C MET A 56 -0.67 2.78 8.43
N ALA A 57 -0.79 3.51 9.54
CA ALA A 57 -0.07 3.20 10.76
C ALA A 57 -0.49 1.84 11.34
N ILE A 58 -1.78 1.52 11.36
CA ILE A 58 -2.28 0.21 11.82
C ILE A 58 -1.70 -0.91 10.96
N ILE A 59 -1.74 -0.78 9.63
CA ILE A 59 -1.19 -1.76 8.70
C ILE A 59 0.32 -1.92 8.93
N THR A 60 1.05 -0.82 9.05
CA THR A 60 2.50 -0.82 9.30
C THR A 60 2.84 -1.56 10.59
N ILE A 61 2.14 -1.24 11.69
CA ILE A 61 2.35 -1.90 12.98
C ILE A 61 2.05 -3.39 12.87
N GLY A 62 0.97 -3.77 12.19
CA GLY A 62 0.61 -5.17 11.99
C GLY A 62 1.69 -5.96 11.26
N PHE A 63 2.20 -5.47 10.14
CA PHE A 63 3.26 -6.15 9.38
C PHE A 63 4.60 -6.16 10.11
N VAL A 64 4.97 -5.08 10.77
CA VAL A 64 6.19 -5.04 11.59
C VAL A 64 6.10 -6.03 12.75
N ALA A 65 4.96 -6.07 13.46
CA ALA A 65 4.74 -7.04 14.52
C ALA A 65 4.79 -8.49 14.00
N GLY A 66 4.23 -8.75 12.81
CA GLY A 66 4.30 -10.05 12.16
C GLY A 66 5.73 -10.53 11.88
N VAL A 67 6.61 -9.65 11.43
CA VAL A 67 8.04 -9.98 11.22
C VAL A 67 8.73 -10.33 12.54
N PHE A 68 8.36 -9.69 13.65
CA PHE A 68 8.91 -10.04 14.96
C PHE A 68 8.31 -11.32 15.53
N ALA A 69 7.09 -11.67 15.22
CA ALA A 69 6.43 -12.90 15.65
C ALA A 69 6.97 -14.13 14.92
N GLY A 70 7.29 -13.99 13.63
CA GLY A 70 7.90 -15.02 12.80
C GLY A 70 9.17 -14.49 12.12
N PRO A 71 10.29 -14.39 12.84
CA PRO A 71 11.50 -13.80 12.28
C PRO A 71 12.01 -14.65 11.11
N PRO A 72 12.18 -14.03 9.92
CA PRO A 72 12.75 -14.71 8.77
C PRO A 72 14.23 -15.05 9.01
N ASP A 73 14.71 -16.12 8.38
CA ASP A 73 16.12 -16.53 8.48
C ASP A 73 17.06 -15.42 7.96
N PRO A 74 17.97 -14.89 8.81
CA PRO A 74 18.87 -13.83 8.39
C PRO A 74 19.80 -14.23 7.23
N ALA A 75 20.20 -15.51 7.15
CA ALA A 75 21.03 -16.01 6.06
C ALA A 75 20.26 -16.02 4.74
N GLY A 76 18.97 -16.39 4.78
CA GLY A 76 18.05 -16.31 3.65
C GLY A 76 17.88 -14.88 3.14
N ILE A 77 17.73 -13.90 4.04
CA ILE A 77 17.60 -12.47 3.68
C ILE A 77 18.86 -12.00 2.93
N VAL A 78 20.04 -12.25 3.49
CA VAL A 78 21.31 -11.81 2.89
C VAL A 78 21.53 -12.46 1.53
N SER A 79 21.24 -13.77 1.39
CA SER A 79 21.35 -14.46 0.10
C SER A 79 20.36 -13.96 -0.93
N GLY A 80 19.16 -13.50 -0.50
CA GLY A 80 18.12 -12.94 -1.35
C GLY A 80 18.41 -11.52 -1.87
N LEU A 81 19.32 -10.79 -1.22
CA LEU A 81 19.75 -9.46 -1.70
C LEU A 81 20.55 -9.52 -3.01
N VAL A 82 21.08 -10.68 -3.35
CA VAL A 82 21.75 -10.89 -4.65
C VAL A 82 20.70 -11.28 -5.68
N PRO A 83 20.40 -10.43 -6.69
CA PRO A 83 19.41 -10.75 -7.71
C PRO A 83 19.79 -12.04 -8.43
N ARG A 84 18.93 -13.05 -8.36
CA ARG A 84 19.09 -14.32 -9.06
C ARG A 84 17.77 -14.67 -9.72
N PHE A 85 17.81 -14.92 -11.00
CA PHE A 85 16.69 -15.47 -11.74
C PHE A 85 16.97 -16.95 -11.98
N ALA A 86 16.28 -17.80 -11.25
CA ALA A 86 16.46 -19.25 -11.33
C ALA A 86 15.87 -19.81 -12.64
N ASP A 87 14.76 -19.22 -13.06
CA ASP A 87 13.98 -19.65 -14.23
C ASP A 87 13.16 -18.48 -14.83
N THR A 88 12.45 -18.78 -15.91
CA THR A 88 11.55 -17.82 -16.59
C THR A 88 10.40 -17.38 -15.67
N GLY A 89 9.95 -18.25 -14.77
CA GLY A 89 8.91 -17.94 -13.80
C GLY A 89 9.33 -16.83 -12.82
N SER A 90 10.59 -16.87 -12.35
CA SER A 90 11.16 -15.82 -11.49
C SER A 90 11.16 -14.44 -12.16
N VAL A 91 11.47 -14.40 -13.47
CA VAL A 91 11.45 -13.17 -14.26
C VAL A 91 10.03 -12.64 -14.40
N LEU A 92 9.07 -13.52 -14.70
CA LEU A 92 7.66 -13.17 -14.83
C LEU A 92 7.12 -12.62 -13.50
N LEU A 93 7.44 -13.26 -12.38
CA LEU A 93 7.04 -12.82 -11.05
C LEU A 93 7.61 -11.44 -10.72
N ALA A 94 8.91 -11.22 -10.99
CA ALA A 94 9.53 -9.91 -10.78
C ALA A 94 8.88 -8.82 -11.64
N ALA A 95 8.58 -9.13 -12.91
CA ALA A 95 7.89 -8.21 -13.80
C ALA A 95 6.46 -7.90 -13.33
N SER A 96 5.75 -8.89 -12.81
CA SER A 96 4.41 -8.73 -12.24
C SER A 96 4.40 -7.84 -11.01
N ILE A 97 5.36 -8.03 -10.09
CA ILE A 97 5.52 -7.19 -8.90
C ILE A 97 5.82 -5.73 -9.31
N LEU A 98 6.74 -5.53 -10.25
CA LEU A 98 7.04 -4.20 -10.78
C LEU A 98 5.81 -3.57 -11.43
N GLY A 99 5.07 -4.32 -12.25
CA GLY A 99 3.84 -3.84 -12.90
C GLY A 99 2.75 -3.45 -11.91
N ALA A 100 2.60 -4.21 -10.82
CA ALA A 100 1.63 -3.93 -9.76
C ALA A 100 1.99 -2.67 -8.93
N THR A 101 3.28 -2.34 -8.82
CA THR A 101 3.73 -1.18 -8.03
C THR A 101 3.80 0.12 -8.83
N ILE A 102 3.92 0.05 -10.14
CA ILE A 102 4.00 1.24 -11.00
C ILE A 102 2.58 1.70 -11.36
N MET A 103 2.13 2.76 -10.70
CA MET A 103 0.83 3.40 -10.93
C MET A 103 1.02 4.76 -11.62
N PRO A 104 0.90 4.87 -12.96
CA PRO A 104 1.13 6.14 -13.66
C PRO A 104 0.20 7.27 -13.22
N HIS A 105 -1.05 6.96 -12.89
CA HIS A 105 -2.02 7.95 -12.42
C HIS A 105 -1.71 8.51 -11.03
N ALA A 106 -0.99 7.78 -10.18
CA ALA A 106 -0.54 8.28 -8.88
C ALA A 106 0.38 9.51 -9.04
N ILE A 107 1.18 9.57 -10.12
CA ILE A 107 2.03 10.71 -10.44
C ILE A 107 1.18 11.95 -10.72
N TYR A 108 0.08 11.81 -11.46
CA TYR A 108 -0.83 12.93 -11.75
C TYR A 108 -1.57 13.38 -10.50
N ALA A 109 -2.06 12.46 -9.69
CA ALA A 109 -2.72 12.77 -8.43
C ALA A 109 -1.76 13.50 -7.46
N HIS A 110 -0.53 13.00 -7.32
CA HIS A 110 0.49 13.63 -6.48
C HIS A 110 0.84 15.05 -6.97
N SER A 111 0.97 15.25 -8.28
CA SER A 111 1.24 16.56 -8.86
C SER A 111 0.11 17.55 -8.63
N ALA A 112 -1.15 17.10 -8.76
CA ALA A 112 -2.33 17.93 -8.50
C ALA A 112 -2.42 18.32 -7.01
N LEU A 113 -2.26 17.36 -6.10
CA LEU A 113 -2.28 17.59 -4.65
C LEU A 113 -1.14 18.51 -4.20
N ALA A 114 0.06 18.34 -4.76
CA ALA A 114 1.19 19.22 -4.47
C ALA A 114 0.92 20.65 -4.92
N ARG A 115 0.35 20.81 -6.11
CA ARG A 115 -0.05 22.14 -6.61
C ARG A 115 -1.09 22.80 -5.70
N ASP A 116 -2.15 22.10 -5.35
CA ASP A 116 -3.24 22.64 -4.54
C ASP A 116 -2.83 22.94 -3.10
N ARG A 117 -1.82 22.22 -2.57
CA ARG A 117 -1.23 22.49 -1.24
C ARG A 117 -0.38 23.74 -1.20
N PHE A 118 0.35 24.05 -2.29
CA PHE A 118 1.32 25.14 -2.32
C PHE A 118 0.83 26.40 -3.06
N VAL A 119 -0.25 26.29 -3.81
CA VAL A 119 -0.89 27.39 -4.54
C VAL A 119 -2.37 27.49 -4.13
N PRO A 120 -2.70 28.00 -2.92
CA PRO A 120 -4.08 28.21 -2.54
C PRO A 120 -4.73 29.19 -3.51
N ALA A 121 -5.90 28.86 -4.02
CA ALA A 121 -6.68 29.73 -4.90
C ALA A 121 -6.93 31.09 -4.20
N GLY A 122 -6.33 32.16 -4.70
CA GLY A 122 -6.54 33.53 -4.24
C GLY A 122 -5.39 34.22 -3.50
N LEU A 123 -4.24 33.54 -3.24
CA LEU A 123 -3.10 34.14 -2.56
C LEU A 123 -1.81 34.08 -3.41
N ALA A 124 -1.88 34.60 -4.62
CA ALA A 124 -0.71 34.73 -5.51
C ALA A 124 0.38 35.69 -5.00
N THR A 125 0.26 36.23 -3.78
CA THR A 125 1.11 37.32 -3.28
C THR A 125 2.11 36.93 -2.17
N ARG A 126 2.12 35.66 -1.71
CA ARG A 126 3.18 35.18 -0.81
C ARG A 126 3.73 33.86 -1.32
N SER A 127 4.45 33.93 -2.42
CA SER A 127 5.26 32.81 -2.89
C SER A 127 6.39 32.55 -1.90
N LEU A 128 6.31 31.44 -1.16
CA LEU A 128 7.47 30.93 -0.44
C LEU A 128 8.61 30.71 -1.46
N PRO A 129 9.85 30.99 -1.09
CA PRO A 129 10.97 30.79 -2.02
C PRO A 129 10.98 29.34 -2.51
N VAL A 130 11.00 29.16 -3.83
CA VAL A 130 10.99 27.86 -4.52
C VAL A 130 11.97 26.83 -3.88
N PRO A 131 13.20 27.21 -3.46
CA PRO A 131 14.13 26.28 -2.82
C PRO A 131 13.61 25.69 -1.49
N ARG A 132 12.80 26.44 -0.73
CA ARG A 132 12.20 25.92 0.51
C ARG A 132 11.08 24.93 0.23
N LEU A 133 10.26 25.22 -0.76
CA LEU A 133 9.19 24.30 -1.21
C LEU A 133 9.78 22.99 -1.72
N LEU A 134 10.80 23.06 -2.57
CA LEU A 134 11.49 21.88 -3.08
C LEU A 134 12.12 21.04 -1.96
N ARG A 135 12.74 21.69 -0.97
CA ARG A 135 13.33 20.99 0.17
C ARG A 135 12.25 20.30 1.01
N ALA A 136 11.13 20.98 1.29
CA ALA A 136 10.02 20.39 2.03
C ALA A 136 9.43 19.19 1.29
N THR A 137 9.16 19.31 -0.01
CA THR A 137 8.65 18.20 -0.84
C THR A 137 9.64 17.02 -0.89
N ARG A 138 10.94 17.30 -1.01
CA ARG A 138 11.96 16.24 -0.98
C ARG A 138 11.93 15.45 0.33
N TRP A 139 11.88 16.13 1.46
CA TRP A 139 11.81 15.46 2.76
C TRP A 139 10.52 14.69 2.93
N ASP A 140 9.39 15.27 2.55
CA ASP A 140 8.06 14.62 2.60
C ASP A 140 8.05 13.33 1.78
N VAL A 141 8.47 13.39 0.52
CA VAL A 141 8.56 12.22 -0.36
C VAL A 141 9.57 11.20 0.17
N THR A 142 10.74 11.64 0.65
CA THR A 142 11.76 10.71 1.16
C THR A 142 11.25 9.94 2.38
N ILE A 143 10.61 10.61 3.33
CA ILE A 143 10.04 9.98 4.52
C ILE A 143 8.92 9.02 4.13
N ALA A 144 8.00 9.45 3.26
CA ALA A 144 6.92 8.61 2.78
C ALA A 144 7.44 7.34 2.07
N MET A 145 8.46 7.48 1.22
CA MET A 145 9.07 6.36 0.51
C MET A 145 9.83 5.40 1.44
N ILE A 146 10.49 5.91 2.49
CA ILE A 146 11.13 5.05 3.50
C ILE A 146 10.07 4.24 4.24
N ILE A 147 8.98 4.85 4.67
CA ILE A 147 7.90 4.16 5.38
C ILE A 147 7.25 3.11 4.47
N ALA A 148 6.85 3.50 3.26
CA ALA A 148 6.25 2.59 2.30
C ALA A 148 7.18 1.43 1.91
N GLY A 149 8.46 1.73 1.67
CA GLY A 149 9.47 0.71 1.37
C GLY A 149 9.69 -0.27 2.53
N THR A 150 9.66 0.23 3.77
CA THR A 150 9.77 -0.63 4.96
C THR A 150 8.56 -1.57 5.08
N VAL A 151 7.34 -1.05 4.86
CA VAL A 151 6.13 -1.88 4.88
C VAL A 151 6.19 -2.94 3.79
N ASN A 152 6.54 -2.56 2.57
CA ASN A 152 6.68 -3.52 1.45
C ASN A 152 7.74 -4.59 1.75
N LEU A 153 8.86 -4.20 2.35
CA LEU A 153 9.90 -5.15 2.77
C LEU A 153 9.37 -6.12 3.84
N CYS A 154 8.63 -5.63 4.83
CA CYS A 154 8.02 -6.48 5.87
C CYS A 154 7.04 -7.47 5.26
N ILE A 155 6.19 -7.05 4.34
CA ILE A 155 5.25 -7.92 3.62
C ILE A 155 6.00 -9.01 2.84
N LEU A 156 7.05 -8.61 2.10
CA LEU A 156 7.85 -9.54 1.33
C LEU A 156 8.58 -10.57 2.22
N LEU A 157 9.13 -10.12 3.34
CA LEU A 157 9.82 -11.00 4.30
C LEU A 157 8.85 -11.98 4.96
N LEU A 158 7.65 -11.52 5.34
CA LEU A 158 6.60 -12.39 5.88
C LEU A 158 6.13 -13.43 4.86
N ALA A 159 5.91 -13.00 3.63
CA ALA A 159 5.54 -13.91 2.55
C ALA A 159 6.66 -14.94 2.30
N ALA A 160 7.91 -14.50 2.23
CA ALA A 160 9.04 -15.41 2.02
C ALA A 160 9.25 -16.39 3.18
N ALA A 161 8.99 -15.98 4.42
CA ALA A 161 9.15 -16.83 5.59
C ALA A 161 8.03 -17.88 5.72
N ASN A 162 6.79 -17.52 5.37
CA ASN A 162 5.63 -18.36 5.68
C ASN A 162 5.02 -19.03 4.44
N LEU A 163 5.18 -18.46 3.25
CA LEU A 163 4.53 -18.95 2.03
C LEU A 163 5.50 -19.63 1.05
N ALA A 164 6.82 -19.51 1.26
CA ALA A 164 7.78 -20.10 0.36
C ALA A 164 7.70 -21.64 0.39
N GLY A 165 7.41 -22.26 -0.76
CA GLY A 165 7.30 -23.71 -0.91
C GLY A 165 5.98 -24.32 -0.47
N VAL A 166 4.99 -23.53 -0.09
CA VAL A 166 3.63 -24.00 0.20
C VAL A 166 2.82 -23.98 -1.10
N GLU A 167 2.25 -25.13 -1.47
CA GLU A 167 1.40 -25.24 -2.66
C GLU A 167 0.09 -24.48 -2.48
N GLY A 168 -0.42 -23.89 -3.56
CA GLY A 168 -1.70 -23.17 -3.56
C GLY A 168 -1.67 -21.73 -3.07
N THR A 169 -0.48 -21.16 -2.79
CA THR A 169 -0.33 -19.76 -2.36
C THR A 169 -0.42 -18.73 -3.48
N ASP A 170 -0.71 -19.17 -4.69
CA ASP A 170 -1.00 -18.36 -5.87
C ASP A 170 -2.41 -17.74 -5.85
N SER A 171 -3.26 -18.13 -4.90
CA SER A 171 -4.56 -17.54 -4.62
C SER A 171 -4.60 -16.86 -3.26
N LEU A 172 -5.52 -15.88 -3.08
CA LEU A 172 -5.69 -15.18 -1.80
C LEU A 172 -6.16 -16.13 -0.69
N GLU A 173 -7.04 -17.07 -1.03
CA GLU A 173 -7.56 -18.09 -0.11
C GLU A 173 -6.45 -19.04 0.36
N GLY A 174 -5.59 -19.47 -0.58
CA GLY A 174 -4.46 -20.34 -0.27
C GLY A 174 -3.40 -19.64 0.57
N ALA A 175 -3.08 -18.38 0.27
CA ALA A 175 -2.17 -17.58 1.07
C ALA A 175 -2.71 -17.36 2.49
N TYR A 176 -4.01 -17.10 2.64
CA TYR A 176 -4.65 -16.95 3.96
C TYR A 176 -4.62 -18.26 4.76
N ALA A 177 -4.95 -19.39 4.14
CA ALA A 177 -4.92 -20.70 4.79
C ALA A 177 -3.50 -21.10 5.26
N ALA A 178 -2.46 -20.66 4.53
CA ALA A 178 -1.07 -20.94 4.88
C ALA A 178 -0.55 -20.06 6.04
N LEU A 179 -1.25 -18.96 6.38
CA LEU A 179 -0.89 -18.04 7.47
C LEU A 179 -1.64 -18.31 8.78
N GLN A 180 -2.59 -19.24 8.79
CA GLN A 180 -3.30 -19.69 9.99
C GLN A 180 -2.52 -20.79 10.73
#